data_ffc830130b9b5e98955a3c4417af7e9e
#
_entry.id   ffc830130b9b5e98955a3c4417af7e9e
#
_cell.length_a   1.000
_cell.length_b   1.000
_cell.length_c   1.000
_cell.angle_alpha   90.00
_cell.angle_beta   90.00
_cell.angle_gamma   90.00
#
_symmetry.space_group_name_H-M   'P 1'
#
loop_
_entity.id
_entity.type
_entity.pdbx_description
1 polymer ?
#
loop_
_entity_poly.entity_id
_entity_poly.type
_entity_poly.pdbx_seq_one_letter_code
_entity_poly.pdbx_strand_id
1 'polypeptide(L)'
;WSRYYQAGLWLKANTSEDAIVLCRKGYWMYIVSGRRCIGFPFEEPAQVLAYMEREQADYVVLESLGFPQTVQYLVPAVNEYRDRFEALWQDQTVPTYVLRFLKQ
;
A
#
# COMPACT_ATOMS: atom_id res chain seq x y z
N TRP A 1 -2.31 -11.93 9.55
CA TRP A 1 -2.78 -12.22 8.18
C TRP A 1 -4.25 -11.87 7.97
N SER A 2 -5.11 -11.99 8.99
CA SER A 2 -6.53 -11.69 8.82
C SER A 2 -6.77 -10.21 8.47
N ARG A 3 -5.98 -9.28 8.99
CA ARG A 3 -6.12 -7.86 8.67
C ARG A 3 -5.64 -7.55 7.26
N TYR A 4 -4.59 -8.22 6.82
CA TYR A 4 -4.11 -8.11 5.45
C TYR A 4 -5.17 -8.63 4.47
N TYR A 5 -5.80 -9.74 4.83
CA TYR A 5 -6.92 -10.31 4.08
C TYR A 5 -8.09 -9.34 4.03
N GLN A 6 -8.43 -8.71 5.17
CA GLN A 6 -9.51 -7.72 5.25
C GLN A 6 -9.22 -6.51 4.36
N ALA A 7 -7.97 -6.03 4.35
CA ALA A 7 -7.58 -4.94 3.46
C ALA A 7 -7.80 -5.32 2.00
N GLY A 8 -7.45 -6.55 1.63
CA GLY A 8 -7.66 -7.05 0.27
C GLY A 8 -9.13 -7.11 -0.11
N LEU A 9 -9.98 -7.56 0.80
CA LEU A 9 -11.42 -7.60 0.56
C LEU A 9 -11.99 -6.18 0.41
N TRP A 10 -11.51 -5.24 1.22
CA TRP A 10 -11.92 -3.84 1.10
C TRP A 10 -11.56 -3.28 -0.27
N LEU A 11 -10.33 -3.53 -0.73
CA LEU A 11 -9.88 -3.09 -2.04
C LEU A 11 -10.76 -3.69 -3.16
N LYS A 12 -11.08 -4.97 -3.06
CA LYS A 12 -11.93 -5.63 -4.04
C LYS A 12 -13.30 -4.96 -4.14
N ALA A 13 -13.86 -4.56 -3.00
CA ALA A 13 -15.20 -4.00 -2.94
C ALA A 13 -15.26 -2.51 -3.29
N ASN A 14 -14.15 -1.77 -3.15
CA ASN A 14 -14.17 -0.31 -3.15
C ASN A 14 -13.26 0.33 -4.19
N THR A 15 -12.60 -0.43 -5.06
CA THR A 15 -11.69 0.13 -6.06
C THR A 15 -11.99 -0.39 -7.44
N SER A 16 -11.48 0.30 -8.46
CA SER A 16 -11.59 -0.08 -9.85
C SER A 16 -10.79 -1.36 -10.13
N GLU A 17 -11.26 -2.17 -11.09
CA GLU A 17 -10.60 -3.43 -11.46
C GLU A 17 -9.16 -3.23 -11.95
N ASP A 18 -8.87 -2.09 -12.53
CA ASP A 18 -7.55 -1.79 -13.08
C ASP A 18 -6.67 -0.98 -12.12
N ALA A 19 -7.08 -0.84 -10.86
CA ALA A 19 -6.28 -0.15 -9.85
C ALA A 19 -4.96 -0.89 -9.59
N ILE A 20 -3.92 -0.13 -9.32
CA ILE A 20 -2.59 -0.65 -9.01
C ILE A 20 -2.33 -0.41 -7.53
N VAL A 21 -1.99 -1.49 -6.81
CA VAL A 21 -1.79 -1.47 -5.35
C VAL A 21 -0.34 -1.75 -5.05
N LEU A 22 0.27 -0.89 -4.25
CA LEU A 22 1.65 -1.07 -3.79
C LEU A 22 1.61 -1.69 -2.40
N CYS A 23 2.31 -2.81 -2.21
CA CYS A 23 2.31 -3.52 -0.93
C CYS A 23 3.50 -4.46 -0.84
N ARG A 24 3.76 -4.99 0.37
CA ARG A 24 4.91 -5.87 0.62
C ARG A 24 4.69 -7.29 0.09
N LYS A 25 3.49 -7.82 0.21
CA LYS A 25 3.15 -9.19 -0.22
C LYS A 25 2.20 -9.16 -1.40
N GLY A 26 2.68 -8.64 -2.53
CA GLY A 26 1.86 -8.42 -3.71
C GLY A 26 1.12 -9.64 -4.22
N TYR A 27 1.76 -10.82 -4.18
CA TYR A 27 1.13 -12.05 -4.66
C TYR A 27 -0.13 -12.38 -3.86
N TRP A 28 -0.03 -12.34 -2.52
CA TRP A 28 -1.18 -12.61 -1.66
C TRP A 28 -2.26 -11.54 -1.82
N MET A 29 -1.85 -10.29 -1.92
CA MET A 29 -2.81 -9.20 -2.10
C MET A 29 -3.52 -9.31 -3.44
N TYR A 30 -2.83 -9.73 -4.49
CA TYR A 30 -3.46 -9.98 -5.79
C TYR A 30 -4.56 -11.05 -5.68
N ILE A 31 -4.27 -12.15 -5.01
CA ILE A 31 -5.22 -13.26 -4.86
C ILE A 31 -6.50 -12.77 -4.15
N VAL A 32 -6.36 -12.00 -3.08
CA VAL A 32 -7.48 -11.57 -2.26
C VAL A 32 -8.25 -10.43 -2.91
N SER A 33 -7.54 -9.43 -3.44
CA SER A 33 -8.17 -8.21 -3.94
C SER A 33 -8.59 -8.30 -5.41
N GLY A 34 -7.95 -9.16 -6.17
CA GLY A 34 -8.13 -9.18 -7.62
C GLY A 34 -7.54 -7.96 -8.30
N ARG A 35 -6.67 -7.21 -7.62
CA ARG A 35 -6.05 -6.00 -8.17
C ARG A 35 -4.57 -6.25 -8.47
N ARG A 36 -4.05 -5.56 -9.48
CA ARG A 36 -2.63 -5.63 -9.80
C ARG A 36 -1.83 -5.08 -8.62
N CYS A 37 -0.90 -5.88 -8.11
CA CYS A 37 -0.12 -5.52 -6.94
C CYS A 37 1.36 -5.46 -7.30
N ILE A 38 2.04 -4.40 -6.84
CA ILE A 38 3.46 -4.19 -7.07
C ILE A 38 4.17 -4.02 -5.74
N GLY A 39 5.44 -4.40 -5.69
CA GLY A 39 6.30 -4.15 -4.54
C GLY A 39 6.81 -2.73 -4.53
N PHE A 40 7.74 -2.43 -3.63
CA PHE A 40 8.36 -1.11 -3.55
C PHE A 40 9.88 -1.28 -3.42
N PRO A 41 10.67 -0.29 -3.89
CA PRO A 41 12.11 -0.38 -3.77
C PRO A 41 12.54 -0.15 -2.32
N PHE A 42 13.63 -0.81 -1.92
CA PHE A 42 14.22 -0.65 -0.59
C PHE A 42 15.22 0.49 -0.65
N GLU A 43 14.71 1.72 -0.74
CA GLU A 43 15.51 2.91 -0.99
C GLU A 43 14.99 4.10 -0.18
N GLU A 44 15.61 5.26 -0.38
CA GLU A 44 15.25 6.50 0.28
C GLU A 44 13.83 6.93 -0.05
N PRO A 45 13.17 7.72 0.82
CA PRO A 45 11.78 8.14 0.58
C PRO A 45 11.53 8.78 -0.78
N ALA A 46 12.44 9.60 -1.28
CA ALA A 46 12.28 10.23 -2.58
C ALA A 46 12.24 9.22 -3.72
N GLN A 47 13.06 8.16 -3.64
CA GLN A 47 13.08 7.11 -4.65
C GLN A 47 11.81 6.23 -4.57
N VAL A 48 11.31 5.97 -3.36
CA VAL A 48 10.06 5.24 -3.19
C VAL A 48 8.92 6.03 -3.81
N LEU A 49 8.84 7.33 -3.54
CA LEU A 49 7.82 8.19 -4.13
C LEU A 49 7.92 8.22 -5.67
N ALA A 50 9.13 8.39 -6.20
CA ALA A 50 9.35 8.40 -7.65
C ALA A 50 8.91 7.08 -8.30
N TYR A 51 9.14 5.95 -7.63
CA TYR A 51 8.70 4.65 -8.08
C TYR A 51 7.18 4.58 -8.14
N MET A 52 6.50 5.05 -7.10
CA MET A 52 5.04 5.08 -7.07
C MET A 52 4.47 5.91 -8.23
N GLU A 53 5.08 7.06 -8.52
CA GLU A 53 4.66 7.92 -9.61
C GLU A 53 4.90 7.26 -10.97
N ARG A 54 6.07 6.67 -11.15
CA ARG A 54 6.43 6.02 -12.41
C ARG A 54 5.53 4.82 -12.70
N GLU A 55 5.25 4.00 -11.70
CA GLU A 55 4.42 2.80 -11.84
C GLU A 55 2.93 3.10 -11.74
N GLN A 56 2.57 4.34 -11.49
CA GLN A 56 1.18 4.82 -11.40
C GLN A 56 0.38 4.07 -10.32
N ALA A 57 0.98 3.92 -9.15
CA ALA A 57 0.30 3.31 -8.01
C ALA A 57 -0.94 4.14 -7.65
N ASP A 58 -2.05 3.47 -7.38
CA ASP A 58 -3.30 4.11 -6.97
C ASP A 58 -3.51 4.00 -5.47
N TYR A 59 -3.11 2.89 -4.87
CA TYR A 59 -3.32 2.61 -3.46
C TYR A 59 -2.07 2.00 -2.85
N VAL A 60 -1.93 2.17 -1.55
CA VAL A 60 -0.82 1.60 -0.76
C VAL A 60 -1.42 0.84 0.41
N VAL A 61 -0.95 -0.39 0.64
CA VAL A 61 -1.29 -1.13 1.85
C VAL A 61 -0.09 -1.07 2.78
N LEU A 62 -0.28 -0.42 3.93
CA LEU A 62 0.68 -0.45 5.04
C LEU A 62 0.22 -1.50 6.02
N GLU A 63 1.01 -2.54 6.20
CA GLU A 63 0.66 -3.63 7.11
C GLU A 63 1.64 -3.73 8.26
N SER A 64 1.20 -4.37 9.33
CA SER A 64 2.04 -4.66 10.49
C SER A 64 2.22 -6.17 10.68
N LEU A 65 2.69 -6.81 9.61
CA LEU A 65 2.94 -8.25 9.60
C LEU A 65 4.36 -8.61 10.02
N GLY A 66 5.12 -7.64 10.51
CA GLY A 66 6.49 -7.86 10.96
C GLY A 66 7.52 -7.87 9.85
N PHE A 67 7.21 -7.38 8.67
CA PHE A 67 8.18 -7.25 7.59
C PHE A 67 9.02 -5.99 7.83
N PRO A 68 10.34 -6.16 8.09
CA PRO A 68 11.17 -4.98 8.39
C PRO A 68 11.26 -3.99 7.24
N GLN A 69 11.11 -4.43 6.00
CA GLN A 69 11.20 -3.55 4.85
C GLN A 69 10.06 -2.52 4.81
N THR A 70 8.86 -2.90 5.26
CA THR A 70 7.75 -1.95 5.33
C THR A 70 8.07 -0.83 6.30
N VAL A 71 8.56 -1.17 7.49
CA VAL A 71 8.91 -0.17 8.50
C VAL A 71 10.11 0.67 8.08
N GLN A 72 11.10 0.04 7.44
CA GLN A 72 12.35 0.70 7.10
C GLN A 72 12.25 1.61 5.88
N TYR A 73 11.44 1.24 4.89
CA TYR A 73 11.42 1.94 3.60
C TYR A 73 10.07 2.56 3.25
N LEU A 74 8.97 1.84 3.45
CA LEU A 74 7.66 2.33 3.03
C LEU A 74 7.08 3.35 4.02
N VAL A 75 7.14 3.06 5.31
CA VAL A 75 6.62 3.97 6.34
C VAL A 75 7.31 5.32 6.30
N PRO A 76 8.67 5.41 6.20
CA PRO A 76 9.32 6.71 6.08
C PRO A 76 8.89 7.50 4.86
N ALA A 77 8.69 6.84 3.72
CA ALA A 77 8.23 7.52 2.49
C ALA A 77 6.83 8.12 2.70
N VAL A 78 5.91 7.35 3.28
CA VAL A 78 4.56 7.84 3.57
C VAL A 78 4.61 9.01 4.56
N ASN A 79 5.42 8.91 5.60
CA ASN A 79 5.51 9.96 6.61
C ASN A 79 6.13 11.24 6.06
N GLU A 80 7.11 11.15 5.18
CA GLU A 80 7.76 12.33 4.61
C GLU A 80 6.84 13.05 3.61
N TYR A 81 6.03 12.30 2.88
CA TYR A 81 5.14 12.85 1.86
C TYR A 81 3.67 12.65 2.23
N ARG A 82 3.31 12.95 3.48
CA ARG A 82 1.99 12.65 4.04
C ARG A 82 0.84 13.28 3.25
N ASP A 83 1.05 14.45 2.67
CA ASP A 83 0.05 15.14 1.86
C ASP A 83 -0.25 14.43 0.53
N ARG A 84 0.53 13.42 0.17
CA ARG A 84 0.30 12.61 -1.02
C ARG A 84 -0.52 11.36 -0.72
N PHE A 85 -0.94 11.15 0.52
CA PHE A 85 -1.66 9.94 0.92
C PHE A 85 -2.92 10.28 1.70
N GLU A 86 -3.99 9.53 1.41
CA GLU A 86 -5.27 9.68 2.11
C GLU A 86 -5.67 8.31 2.68
N ALA A 87 -5.90 8.24 3.99
CA ALA A 87 -6.32 7.00 4.64
C ALA A 87 -7.77 6.71 4.29
N LEU A 88 -8.03 5.54 3.70
CA LEU A 88 -9.36 5.12 3.29
C LEU A 88 -9.92 4.01 4.19
N TRP A 89 -9.06 3.14 4.69
CA TRP A 89 -9.45 2.02 5.53
C TRP A 89 -8.35 1.75 6.54
N GLN A 90 -8.74 1.32 7.72
CA GLN A 90 -7.81 1.10 8.82
C GLN A 90 -8.37 0.06 9.78
N ASP A 91 -7.51 -0.88 10.21
CA ASP A 91 -7.78 -1.73 11.35
C ASP A 91 -7.04 -1.17 12.55
N GLN A 92 -7.75 -0.86 13.62
CA GLN A 92 -7.18 -0.19 14.77
C GLN A 92 -6.53 -1.14 15.78
N THR A 93 -6.89 -2.41 15.75
CA THR A 93 -6.37 -3.41 16.70
C THR A 93 -4.90 -3.70 16.44
N VAL A 94 -4.57 -3.99 15.18
CA VAL A 94 -3.19 -4.15 14.71
C VAL A 94 -3.08 -3.27 13.46
N PRO A 95 -2.36 -2.15 13.53
CA PRO A 95 -2.45 -1.13 12.49
C PRO A 95 -2.15 -1.68 11.09
N THR A 96 -3.17 -1.69 10.26
CA THR A 96 -3.08 -2.00 8.85
C THR A 96 -3.92 -0.96 8.13
N TYR A 97 -3.35 -0.31 7.14
CA TYR A 97 -3.97 0.83 6.48
C TYR A 97 -4.05 0.61 4.99
N VAL A 98 -5.16 1.05 4.38
CA VAL A 98 -5.23 1.24 2.94
C VAL A 98 -5.24 2.74 2.69
N LEU A 99 -4.26 3.21 1.95
CA LEU A 99 -4.10 4.63 1.63
C LEU A 99 -4.32 4.83 0.14
N ARG A 100 -4.96 5.94 -0.22
CA ARG A 100 -4.98 6.39 -1.61
C ARG A 100 -3.72 7.21 -1.88
N PHE A 101 -3.04 6.92 -2.97
CA PHE A 101 -1.92 7.74 -3.42
C PHE A 101 -2.47 8.86 -4.31
N LEU A 102 -2.30 10.10 -3.86
CA LEU A 102 -2.79 11.28 -4.57
C LEU A 102 -1.79 11.66 -5.66
N LYS A 103 -2.14 11.40 -6.90
CA LYS A 103 -1.30 11.72 -8.06
C LYS A 103 -1.36 13.20 -8.35
N GLN A 104 -0.25 13.74 -8.80
CA GLN A 104 -0.18 15.14 -9.22
C GLN A 104 -0.31 15.29 -10.72
#